data_db6f3851926b92f48ddd985992031447
#
_entry.id   db6f3851926b92f48ddd985992031447
#
_cell.length_a   1.000
_cell.length_b   1.000
_cell.length_c   1.000
_cell.angle_alpha   90.00
_cell.angle_beta   90.00
_cell.angle_gamma   90.00
#
_symmetry.space_group_name_H-M   'P 1'
#
loop_
_entity.id
_entity.type
_entity.pdbx_description
1 polymer ?
#
loop_
_entity_poly.entity_id
_entity_poly.type
_entity_poly.pdbx_seq_one_letter_code
_entity_poly.pdbx_strand_id
1 'polypeptide(L)'
;GYLNMVRGGYLLAKALHDKNIKNVFTLAGGFCNPALEGFKDHQMPVINCPHEQIAGHLADGHTRITREPSVCLVGPEGFANAIPAMMEAWGERSPVIFITGSSTLKRKGSGGFKEIDDVSMAEPITKYSFCVTDGSRIKEFVDRAYRIAVSGYPGPVHLSIPVDIMFSSFPENIGDEERPFLKHENYKPKAWPEPVILNNCIDIISKSKRPIIIAGHGIWWSK
;
A
#
# COMPACT_ATOMS: atom_id res chain seq x y z
N GLY A 1 -23.89 20.95 13.52
CA GLY A 1 -22.73 20.45 14.27
C GLY A 1 -21.45 20.95 13.63
N TYR A 2 -20.47 21.33 14.42
CA TYR A 2 -19.16 21.70 13.92
C TYR A 2 -18.53 20.48 13.25
N LEU A 3 -18.16 20.59 11.97
CA LEU A 3 -17.37 19.57 11.28
C LEU A 3 -16.00 19.52 11.95
N ASN A 4 -15.61 18.33 12.42
CA ASN A 4 -14.26 18.12 12.92
C ASN A 4 -13.29 18.17 11.73
N MET A 5 -12.32 19.10 11.79
CA MET A 5 -11.32 19.29 10.73
C MET A 5 -10.04 18.58 11.12
N VAL A 6 -9.54 17.76 10.21
CA VAL A 6 -8.31 16.97 10.39
C VAL A 6 -7.36 17.17 9.20
N ARG A 7 -6.07 16.90 9.39
CA ARG A 7 -5.09 16.98 8.31
C ARG A 7 -5.21 15.81 7.33
N GLY A 8 -4.76 16.00 6.09
CA GLY A 8 -4.73 14.93 5.09
C GLY A 8 -3.96 13.68 5.57
N GLY A 9 -2.86 13.88 6.30
CA GLY A 9 -2.13 12.77 6.92
C GLY A 9 -2.94 11.97 7.93
N TYR A 10 -3.84 12.62 8.69
CA TYR A 10 -4.77 11.92 9.56
C TYR A 10 -5.76 11.06 8.76
N LEU A 11 -6.29 11.59 7.65
CA LEU A 11 -7.19 10.83 6.75
C LEU A 11 -6.48 9.62 6.15
N LEU A 12 -5.20 9.77 5.78
CA LEU A 12 -4.37 8.66 5.32
C LEU A 12 -4.24 7.58 6.39
N ALA A 13 -3.88 7.97 7.62
CA ALA A 13 -3.74 7.05 8.74
C ALA A 13 -5.06 6.35 9.06
N LYS A 14 -6.17 7.09 9.10
CA LYS A 14 -7.51 6.53 9.31
C LYS A 14 -7.87 5.51 8.24
N ALA A 15 -7.65 5.82 6.97
CA ALA A 15 -7.96 4.93 5.86
C ALA A 15 -7.15 3.62 5.93
N LEU A 16 -5.87 3.69 6.32
CA LEU A 16 -5.01 2.51 6.53
C LEU A 16 -5.43 1.70 7.76
N HIS A 17 -5.78 2.38 8.85
CA HIS A 17 -6.32 1.75 10.05
C HIS A 17 -7.61 0.96 9.73
N ASP A 18 -8.52 1.54 8.97
CA ASP A 18 -9.77 0.93 8.56
C ASP A 18 -9.55 -0.32 7.66
N LYS A 19 -8.38 -0.44 7.03
CA LYS A 19 -7.92 -1.66 6.32
C LYS A 19 -7.22 -2.67 7.22
N ASN A 20 -7.23 -2.46 8.53
CA ASN A 20 -6.62 -3.34 9.51
C ASN A 20 -5.10 -3.49 9.34
N ILE A 21 -4.44 -2.46 8.84
CA ILE A 21 -2.98 -2.40 8.79
C ILE A 21 -2.43 -2.38 10.22
N LYS A 22 -1.51 -3.30 10.53
CA LYS A 22 -1.00 -3.47 11.89
C LYS A 22 0.28 -2.70 12.18
N ASN A 23 1.12 -2.48 11.16
CA ASN A 23 2.43 -1.84 11.34
C ASN A 23 2.74 -0.90 10.18
N VAL A 24 3.41 0.20 10.51
CA VAL A 24 3.98 1.16 9.58
C VAL A 24 5.48 1.20 9.80
N PHE A 25 6.25 0.98 8.76
CA PHE A 25 7.70 1.07 8.76
C PHE A 25 8.13 2.36 8.07
N THR A 26 9.01 3.12 8.68
CA THR A 26 9.37 4.46 8.20
C THR A 26 10.79 4.83 8.59
N LEU A 27 11.39 5.77 7.87
CA LEU A 27 12.36 6.71 8.44
C LEU A 27 11.66 8.05 8.49
N ALA A 28 11.38 8.53 9.71
CA ALA A 28 10.59 9.73 9.94
C ALA A 28 11.21 10.95 9.26
N GLY A 29 10.38 11.72 8.55
CA GLY A 29 10.77 12.94 7.88
C GLY A 29 9.64 13.95 7.86
N GLY A 30 9.96 15.25 7.76
CA GLY A 30 9.00 16.34 7.91
C GLY A 30 7.81 16.27 6.98
N PHE A 31 7.94 15.74 5.78
CA PHE A 31 6.85 15.60 4.80
C PHE A 31 5.78 14.59 5.24
N CYS A 32 6.12 13.69 6.16
CA CYS A 32 5.25 12.63 6.64
C CYS A 32 4.63 12.91 8.02
N ASN A 33 5.01 13.99 8.69
CA ASN A 33 4.61 14.26 10.08
C ASN A 33 3.09 14.18 10.33
N PRO A 34 2.20 14.74 9.50
CA PRO A 34 0.77 14.62 9.77
C PRO A 34 0.24 13.18 9.71
N ALA A 35 0.86 12.33 8.88
CA ALA A 35 0.53 10.90 8.85
C ALA A 35 1.04 10.19 10.10
N LEU A 36 2.25 10.50 10.55
CA LEU A 36 2.82 9.94 11.79
C LEU A 36 2.00 10.31 13.02
N GLU A 37 1.53 11.56 13.11
CA GLU A 37 0.59 12.01 14.13
C GLU A 37 -0.72 11.19 14.06
N GLY A 38 -1.28 11.03 12.86
CA GLY A 38 -2.51 10.25 12.64
C GLY A 38 -2.36 8.77 13.01
N PHE A 39 -1.21 8.14 12.73
CA PHE A 39 -0.95 6.76 13.17
C PHE A 39 -0.92 6.65 14.69
N LYS A 40 -0.32 7.62 15.38
CA LYS A 40 -0.33 7.68 16.84
C LYS A 40 -1.76 7.81 17.38
N ASP A 41 -2.57 8.68 16.82
CA ASP A 41 -3.97 8.90 17.24
C ASP A 41 -4.81 7.63 17.07
N HIS A 42 -4.55 6.83 16.04
CA HIS A 42 -5.18 5.53 15.82
C HIS A 42 -4.46 4.36 16.49
N GLN A 43 -3.49 4.62 17.36
CA GLN A 43 -2.71 3.60 18.08
C GLN A 43 -2.06 2.54 17.15
N MET A 44 -1.70 2.94 15.94
CA MET A 44 -1.00 2.08 15.00
C MET A 44 0.50 2.10 15.31
N PRO A 45 1.14 0.95 15.52
CA PRO A 45 2.57 0.89 15.75
C PRO A 45 3.37 1.45 14.56
N VAL A 46 4.27 2.38 14.84
CA VAL A 46 5.21 2.96 13.87
C VAL A 46 6.62 2.52 14.24
N ILE A 47 7.27 1.80 13.34
CA ILE A 47 8.65 1.32 13.50
C ILE A 47 9.55 2.27 12.73
N ASN A 48 10.29 3.11 13.47
CA ASN A 48 11.27 4.01 12.87
C ASN A 48 12.57 3.26 12.59
N CYS A 49 13.06 3.35 11.36
CA CYS A 49 14.22 2.60 10.87
C CYS A 49 15.40 3.56 10.62
N PRO A 50 16.64 3.08 10.69
CA PRO A 50 17.82 3.91 10.45
C PRO A 50 18.07 4.24 8.97
N HIS A 51 17.36 3.58 8.04
CA HIS A 51 17.44 3.78 6.60
C HIS A 51 16.13 3.37 5.92
N GLU A 52 15.75 4.04 4.85
CA GLU A 52 14.47 3.78 4.15
C GLU A 52 14.47 2.41 3.47
N GLN A 53 15.60 1.93 2.99
CA GLN A 53 15.73 0.58 2.45
C GLN A 53 15.40 -0.46 3.52
N ILE A 54 15.88 -0.26 4.75
CA ILE A 54 15.56 -1.14 5.88
C ILE A 54 14.07 -1.08 6.19
N ALA A 55 13.45 0.11 6.18
CA ALA A 55 12.01 0.25 6.36
C ALA A 55 11.22 -0.55 5.32
N GLY A 56 11.62 -0.47 4.06
CA GLY A 56 11.01 -1.22 2.96
C GLY A 56 11.17 -2.73 3.12
N HIS A 57 12.36 -3.21 3.45
CA HIS A 57 12.62 -4.64 3.66
C HIS A 57 11.90 -5.19 4.91
N LEU A 58 11.78 -4.40 5.97
CA LEU A 58 11.00 -4.82 7.15
C LEU A 58 9.51 -4.91 6.82
N ALA A 59 8.97 -3.96 6.05
CA ALA A 59 7.59 -4.03 5.57
C ALA A 59 7.37 -5.31 4.72
N ASP A 60 8.26 -5.59 3.78
CA ASP A 60 8.21 -6.78 2.94
C ASP A 60 8.30 -8.07 3.79
N GLY A 61 9.28 -8.19 4.67
CA GLY A 61 9.46 -9.36 5.54
C GLY A 61 8.26 -9.59 6.46
N HIS A 62 7.71 -8.53 7.06
CA HIS A 62 6.50 -8.60 7.86
C HIS A 62 5.30 -9.11 7.06
N THR A 63 5.09 -8.57 5.85
CA THR A 63 4.03 -8.99 4.95
C THR A 63 4.18 -10.46 4.53
N ARG A 64 5.39 -10.92 4.22
CA ARG A 64 5.63 -12.32 3.86
C ARG A 64 5.30 -13.29 5.01
N ILE A 65 5.65 -12.94 6.24
CA ILE A 65 5.41 -13.82 7.40
C ILE A 65 3.95 -13.83 7.81
N THR A 66 3.33 -12.65 7.87
CA THR A 66 1.94 -12.51 8.34
C THR A 66 0.90 -12.80 7.26
N ARG A 67 1.28 -12.70 5.99
CA ARG A 67 0.41 -12.70 4.80
C ARG A 67 -0.61 -11.55 4.80
N GLU A 68 -0.33 -10.50 5.57
CA GLU A 68 -1.15 -9.28 5.63
C GLU A 68 -0.37 -8.10 5.08
N PRO A 69 -1.03 -7.17 4.38
CA PRO A 69 -0.37 -5.96 3.91
C PRO A 69 0.25 -5.15 5.03
N SER A 70 1.40 -4.56 4.77
CA SER A 70 2.06 -3.57 5.64
C SER A 70 2.36 -2.31 4.85
N VAL A 71 2.78 -1.26 5.55
CA VAL A 71 3.05 0.06 4.98
C VAL A 71 4.51 0.42 5.17
N CYS A 72 5.14 0.93 4.10
CA CYS A 72 6.40 1.64 4.16
C CYS A 72 6.14 3.11 3.79
N LEU A 73 6.36 4.03 4.74
CA LEU A 73 6.15 5.47 4.57
C LEU A 73 7.48 6.21 4.59
N VAL A 74 7.78 6.95 3.54
CA VAL A 74 9.07 7.64 3.36
C VAL A 74 8.89 9.02 2.75
N GLY A 75 9.92 9.88 2.89
CA GLY A 75 10.00 11.15 2.17
C GLY A 75 10.45 10.96 0.71
N PRO A 76 10.63 12.04 -0.07
CA PRO A 76 10.93 11.94 -1.50
C PRO A 76 12.26 11.23 -1.79
N GLU A 77 13.35 11.68 -1.19
CA GLU A 77 14.67 11.03 -1.34
C GLU A 77 14.69 9.64 -0.71
N GLY A 78 13.93 9.46 0.36
CA GLY A 78 13.77 8.18 1.02
C GLY A 78 13.05 7.17 0.15
N PHE A 79 12.16 7.63 -0.72
CA PHE A 79 11.53 6.78 -1.73
C PHE A 79 12.58 6.15 -2.66
N ALA A 80 13.53 6.95 -3.17
CA ALA A 80 14.61 6.43 -4.00
C ALA A 80 15.45 5.38 -3.26
N ASN A 81 15.71 5.58 -1.97
CA ASN A 81 16.41 4.62 -1.12
C ASN A 81 15.59 3.34 -0.86
N ALA A 82 14.26 3.39 -0.95
CA ALA A 82 13.38 2.24 -0.74
C ALA A 82 13.16 1.39 -2.01
N ILE A 83 13.61 1.85 -3.18
CA ILE A 83 13.43 1.14 -4.45
C ILE A 83 13.95 -0.32 -4.42
N PRO A 84 15.13 -0.62 -3.86
CA PRO A 84 15.58 -2.02 -3.78
C PRO A 84 14.60 -2.93 -3.03
N ALA A 85 14.01 -2.43 -1.94
CA ALA A 85 13.00 -3.18 -1.19
C ALA A 85 11.69 -3.33 -1.98
N MET A 86 11.31 -2.31 -2.75
CA MET A 86 10.14 -2.37 -3.64
C MET A 86 10.32 -3.41 -4.75
N MET A 87 11.51 -3.49 -5.34
CA MET A 87 11.85 -4.54 -6.30
C MET A 87 11.77 -5.94 -5.71
N GLU A 88 12.26 -6.12 -4.49
CA GLU A 88 12.16 -7.39 -3.77
C GLU A 88 10.69 -7.78 -3.54
N ALA A 89 9.89 -6.85 -3.03
CA ALA A 89 8.45 -7.06 -2.85
C ALA A 89 7.74 -7.39 -4.17
N TRP A 90 8.16 -6.77 -5.28
CA TRP A 90 7.66 -7.09 -6.61
C TRP A 90 7.98 -8.53 -7.02
N GLY A 91 9.23 -8.95 -6.88
CA GLY A 91 9.67 -10.31 -7.19
C GLY A 91 8.95 -11.38 -6.39
N GLU A 92 8.75 -11.11 -5.09
CA GLU A 92 8.12 -12.02 -4.13
C GLU A 92 6.59 -11.90 -4.05
N ARG A 93 6.00 -11.00 -4.82
CA ARG A 93 4.55 -10.75 -4.84
C ARG A 93 3.98 -10.32 -3.50
N SER A 94 4.78 -9.61 -2.72
CA SER A 94 4.38 -9.11 -1.41
C SER A 94 3.46 -7.89 -1.54
N PRO A 95 2.25 -7.91 -0.99
CA PRO A 95 1.32 -6.77 -1.03
C PRO A 95 1.71 -5.67 -0.05
N VAL A 96 2.87 -5.06 -0.23
CA VAL A 96 3.33 -3.91 0.54
C VAL A 96 2.76 -2.62 -0.07
N ILE A 97 2.28 -1.72 0.77
CA ILE A 97 1.81 -0.39 0.38
C ILE A 97 2.94 0.60 0.66
N PHE A 98 3.65 1.01 -0.39
CA PHE A 98 4.66 2.06 -0.31
C PHE A 98 3.98 3.43 -0.44
N ILE A 99 4.29 4.36 0.46
CA ILE A 99 3.74 5.71 0.46
C ILE A 99 4.88 6.71 0.53
N THR A 100 4.89 7.65 -0.41
CA THR A 100 5.82 8.78 -0.41
C THR A 100 5.08 10.03 0.07
N GLY A 101 5.60 10.69 1.12
CA GLY A 101 5.27 12.09 1.37
C GLY A 101 6.07 12.95 0.39
N SER A 102 5.47 13.33 -0.72
CA SER A 102 6.18 13.96 -1.84
C SER A 102 6.20 15.49 -1.78
N SER A 103 6.94 16.12 -2.67
CA SER A 103 7.01 17.59 -2.77
C SER A 103 5.66 18.20 -3.13
N THR A 104 5.53 19.52 -2.92
CA THR A 104 4.25 20.23 -3.08
C THR A 104 3.69 20.14 -4.50
N LEU A 105 2.42 19.77 -4.60
CA LEU A 105 1.70 19.70 -5.87
C LEU A 105 1.54 21.07 -6.54
N LYS A 106 1.32 22.14 -5.75
CA LYS A 106 1.12 23.49 -6.27
C LYS A 106 2.30 24.04 -7.07
N ARG A 107 3.49 23.52 -6.87
CA ARG A 107 4.72 23.95 -7.57
C ARG A 107 5.36 22.83 -8.36
N LYS A 108 4.63 21.78 -8.68
CA LYS A 108 5.14 20.66 -9.47
C LYS A 108 5.68 21.15 -10.82
N GLY A 109 6.89 20.71 -11.18
CA GLY A 109 7.59 21.11 -12.39
C GLY A 109 8.44 22.39 -12.26
N SER A 110 8.48 23.02 -11.06
CA SER A 110 9.31 24.22 -10.83
C SER A 110 10.67 23.94 -10.20
N GLY A 111 11.07 22.67 -10.07
CA GLY A 111 12.31 22.28 -9.40
C GLY A 111 12.29 22.59 -7.90
N GLY A 112 11.15 22.35 -7.27
CA GLY A 112 10.97 22.57 -5.85
C GLY A 112 11.84 21.66 -4.98
N PHE A 113 11.95 21.99 -3.69
CA PHE A 113 12.75 21.20 -2.75
C PHE A 113 12.33 19.73 -2.73
N LYS A 114 13.27 18.84 -3.01
CA LYS A 114 13.07 17.37 -3.07
C LYS A 114 12.02 16.90 -4.09
N GLU A 115 11.83 17.65 -5.17
CA GLU A 115 10.94 17.24 -6.24
C GLU A 115 11.56 16.09 -7.04
N ILE A 116 10.88 14.97 -7.10
CA ILE A 116 11.20 13.79 -7.93
C ILE A 116 9.93 13.24 -8.56
N ASP A 117 10.07 12.49 -9.64
CA ASP A 117 8.97 11.75 -10.25
C ASP A 117 8.89 10.33 -9.68
N ASP A 118 8.43 10.24 -8.44
CA ASP A 118 8.32 9.00 -7.70
C ASP A 118 7.28 8.04 -8.32
N VAL A 119 6.25 8.56 -8.95
CA VAL A 119 5.22 7.73 -9.61
C VAL A 119 5.84 6.96 -10.77
N SER A 120 6.54 7.63 -11.69
CA SER A 120 7.19 6.97 -12.83
C SER A 120 8.31 6.02 -12.39
N MET A 121 9.01 6.34 -11.30
CA MET A 121 10.04 5.46 -10.74
C MET A 121 9.45 4.17 -10.15
N ALA A 122 8.26 4.24 -9.57
CA ALA A 122 7.57 3.08 -8.97
C ALA A 122 6.81 2.23 -10.00
N GLU A 123 6.35 2.83 -11.09
CA GLU A 123 5.43 2.19 -12.04
C GLU A 123 5.91 0.81 -12.53
N PRO A 124 7.16 0.60 -12.96
CA PRO A 124 7.61 -0.68 -13.50
C PRO A 124 7.75 -1.80 -12.46
N ILE A 125 7.75 -1.47 -11.18
CA ILE A 125 7.99 -2.41 -10.06
C ILE A 125 6.85 -2.44 -9.03
N THR A 126 5.68 -1.97 -9.43
CA THR A 126 4.45 -2.02 -8.63
C THR A 126 3.26 -2.41 -9.49
N LYS A 127 2.22 -2.93 -8.87
CA LYS A 127 0.95 -3.19 -9.55
C LYS A 127 0.16 -1.90 -9.83
N TYR A 128 0.44 -0.86 -9.06
CA TYR A 128 -0.24 0.42 -9.12
C TYR A 128 0.65 1.50 -8.52
N SER A 129 0.80 2.61 -9.20
CA SER A 129 1.50 3.79 -8.71
C SER A 129 0.71 5.03 -9.07
N PHE A 130 0.39 5.88 -8.10
CA PHE A 130 -0.44 7.05 -8.34
C PHE A 130 -0.13 8.20 -7.38
N CYS A 131 -0.19 9.43 -7.90
CA CYS A 131 -0.12 10.65 -7.09
C CYS A 131 -1.53 11.12 -6.73
N VAL A 132 -1.82 11.22 -5.43
CA VAL A 132 -3.08 11.78 -4.94
C VAL A 132 -3.07 13.28 -5.14
N THR A 133 -3.91 13.79 -6.03
CA THR A 133 -3.98 15.22 -6.39
C THR A 133 -5.09 15.98 -5.69
N ASP A 134 -5.97 15.28 -4.98
CA ASP A 134 -7.08 15.83 -4.22
C ASP A 134 -7.19 15.12 -2.86
N GLY A 135 -7.01 15.88 -1.79
CA GLY A 135 -7.03 15.33 -0.43
C GLY A 135 -8.39 14.76 0.00
N SER A 136 -9.48 15.22 -0.60
CA SER A 136 -10.81 14.66 -0.37
C SER A 136 -10.93 13.20 -0.83
N ARG A 137 -10.01 12.75 -1.70
CA ARG A 137 -9.99 11.42 -2.30
C ARG A 137 -8.94 10.48 -1.67
N ILE A 138 -8.29 10.87 -0.58
CA ILE A 138 -7.27 10.04 0.08
C ILE A 138 -7.83 8.64 0.41
N LYS A 139 -9.00 8.58 1.03
CA LYS A 139 -9.65 7.30 1.39
C LYS A 139 -9.91 6.42 0.16
N GLU A 140 -10.34 7.02 -0.94
CA GLU A 140 -10.55 6.31 -2.21
C GLU A 140 -9.27 5.66 -2.73
N PHE A 141 -8.18 6.43 -2.76
CA PHE A 141 -6.92 5.92 -3.31
C PHE A 141 -6.26 4.89 -2.40
N VAL A 142 -6.39 5.03 -1.08
CA VAL A 142 -5.95 4.00 -0.13
C VAL A 142 -6.73 2.71 -0.34
N ASP A 143 -8.04 2.78 -0.45
CA ASP A 143 -8.89 1.61 -0.69
C ASP A 143 -8.54 0.93 -2.02
N ARG A 144 -8.36 1.72 -3.09
CA ARG A 144 -7.96 1.21 -4.40
C ARG A 144 -6.59 0.53 -4.35
N ALA A 145 -5.60 1.18 -3.76
CA ALA A 145 -4.25 0.64 -3.62
C ALA A 145 -4.27 -0.67 -2.83
N TYR A 146 -4.97 -0.72 -1.69
CA TYR A 146 -5.14 -1.93 -0.90
C TYR A 146 -5.75 -3.07 -1.71
N ARG A 147 -6.88 -2.83 -2.38
CA ARG A 147 -7.56 -3.85 -3.19
C ARG A 147 -6.67 -4.38 -4.31
N ILE A 148 -5.94 -3.50 -5.00
CA ILE A 148 -5.01 -3.91 -6.05
C ILE A 148 -3.87 -4.73 -5.49
N ALA A 149 -3.31 -4.34 -4.33
CA ALA A 149 -2.20 -5.05 -3.70
C ALA A 149 -2.55 -6.51 -3.38
N VAL A 150 -3.77 -6.76 -2.88
CA VAL A 150 -4.19 -8.09 -2.40
C VAL A 150 -4.97 -8.92 -3.42
N SER A 151 -5.38 -8.33 -4.54
CA SER A 151 -6.26 -9.00 -5.54
C SER A 151 -5.45 -9.73 -6.60
N GLY A 152 -6.01 -10.83 -7.09
CA GLY A 152 -5.40 -11.64 -8.15
C GLY A 152 -4.04 -12.15 -7.73
N TYR A 153 -3.00 -11.88 -8.52
CA TYR A 153 -1.62 -12.12 -8.15
C TYR A 153 -1.14 -10.95 -7.28
N PRO A 154 -0.91 -11.13 -5.96
CA PRO A 154 -0.60 -10.01 -5.07
C PRO A 154 0.70 -9.30 -5.46
N GLY A 155 0.92 -8.12 -4.92
CA GLY A 155 2.16 -7.40 -5.15
C GLY A 155 2.15 -5.99 -4.58
N PRO A 156 3.30 -5.30 -4.60
CA PRO A 156 3.43 -3.97 -4.06
C PRO A 156 2.64 -2.94 -4.86
N VAL A 157 2.22 -1.89 -4.18
CA VAL A 157 1.59 -0.70 -4.74
C VAL A 157 2.26 0.55 -4.18
N HIS A 158 2.09 1.68 -4.87
CA HIS A 158 2.67 2.95 -4.46
C HIS A 158 1.63 4.08 -4.52
N LEU A 159 1.62 4.92 -3.48
CA LEU A 159 0.89 6.18 -3.44
C LEU A 159 1.85 7.32 -3.13
N SER A 160 1.84 8.35 -3.96
CA SER A 160 2.51 9.62 -3.71
C SER A 160 1.50 10.60 -3.12
N ILE A 161 1.77 11.12 -1.93
CA ILE A 161 0.92 12.09 -1.23
C ILE A 161 1.69 13.41 -1.10
N PRO A 162 1.37 14.43 -1.92
CA PRO A 162 2.03 15.71 -1.85
C PRO A 162 1.93 16.37 -0.47
N VAL A 163 3.00 17.05 -0.05
CA VAL A 163 3.10 17.65 1.28
C VAL A 163 2.00 18.68 1.56
N ASP A 164 1.58 19.43 0.57
CA ASP A 164 0.47 20.39 0.69
C ASP A 164 -0.87 19.68 0.92
N ILE A 165 -1.09 18.51 0.35
CA ILE A 165 -2.26 17.66 0.65
C ILE A 165 -2.10 17.04 2.05
N MET A 166 -0.91 16.53 2.39
CA MET A 166 -0.63 15.92 3.68
C MET A 166 -0.94 16.86 4.85
N PHE A 167 -0.60 18.15 4.70
CA PHE A 167 -0.76 19.18 5.73
C PHE A 167 -2.08 19.95 5.65
N SER A 168 -2.81 19.91 4.54
CA SER A 168 -4.10 20.59 4.40
C SER A 168 -5.17 19.98 5.31
N SER A 169 -6.15 20.83 5.69
CA SER A 169 -7.25 20.43 6.56
C SER A 169 -8.50 20.05 5.75
N PHE A 170 -9.15 18.99 6.15
CA PHE A 170 -10.37 18.45 5.54
C PHE A 170 -11.38 18.07 6.63
N PRO A 171 -12.68 18.03 6.34
CA PRO A 171 -13.64 17.37 7.22
C PRO A 171 -13.25 15.90 7.45
N GLU A 172 -13.30 15.43 8.70
CA GLU A 172 -12.90 14.04 9.05
C GLU A 172 -13.71 12.98 8.30
N ASN A 173 -14.97 13.28 8.05
CA ASN A 173 -15.90 12.38 7.33
C ASN A 173 -15.89 12.57 5.80
N ILE A 174 -14.95 13.35 5.26
CA ILE A 174 -14.87 13.55 3.81
C ILE A 174 -14.68 12.21 3.09
N GLY A 175 -15.46 11.99 2.04
CA GLY A 175 -15.41 10.75 1.26
C GLY A 175 -16.15 9.56 1.88
N ASP A 176 -16.79 9.71 3.05
CA ASP A 176 -17.57 8.62 3.68
C ASP A 176 -18.95 8.42 3.02
N GLU A 177 -19.58 9.49 2.54
CA GLU A 177 -20.95 9.44 2.03
C GLU A 177 -21.03 9.06 0.56
N GLU A 178 -19.97 9.27 -0.22
CA GLU A 178 -20.04 9.17 -1.68
C GLU A 178 -19.87 7.76 -2.24
N ARG A 179 -19.61 6.74 -1.39
CA ARG A 179 -19.17 5.41 -1.88
C ARG A 179 -19.75 4.23 -1.11
N PRO A 180 -21.08 4.01 -1.20
CA PRO A 180 -21.70 2.84 -0.58
C PRO A 180 -21.16 1.51 -1.09
N PHE A 181 -20.54 1.49 -2.29
CA PHE A 181 -19.95 0.29 -2.90
C PHE A 181 -18.57 -0.10 -2.35
N LEU A 182 -17.89 0.81 -1.65
CA LEU A 182 -16.55 0.55 -1.08
C LEU A 182 -16.60 0.06 0.38
N LYS A 183 -17.77 -0.11 0.95
CA LYS A 183 -17.97 -0.62 2.32
C LYS A 183 -17.69 -2.11 2.49
N HIS A 184 -17.35 -2.83 1.43
CA HIS A 184 -16.94 -4.23 1.54
C HIS A 184 -15.51 -4.30 2.06
N GLU A 185 -15.40 -4.23 3.36
CA GLU A 185 -14.17 -4.31 4.12
C GLU A 185 -13.42 -5.61 3.80
N ASN A 186 -12.15 -5.48 3.43
CA ASN A 186 -11.19 -6.60 3.36
C ASN A 186 -11.55 -7.80 2.47
N TYR A 187 -12.44 -7.62 1.50
CA TYR A 187 -12.76 -8.69 0.56
C TYR A 187 -11.55 -8.97 -0.34
N LYS A 188 -10.98 -10.15 -0.18
CA LYS A 188 -9.95 -10.70 -1.05
C LYS A 188 -10.64 -11.65 -2.04
N PRO A 189 -10.86 -11.23 -3.31
CA PRO A 189 -11.53 -12.10 -4.28
C PRO A 189 -10.68 -13.35 -4.51
N LYS A 190 -11.32 -14.51 -4.44
CA LYS A 190 -10.69 -15.81 -4.73
C LYS A 190 -11.14 -16.29 -6.09
N ALA A 191 -10.17 -16.64 -6.94
CA ALA A 191 -10.45 -17.31 -8.21
C ALA A 191 -10.55 -18.83 -7.99
N TRP A 192 -11.52 -19.46 -8.64
CA TRP A 192 -11.67 -20.90 -8.66
C TRP A 192 -11.49 -21.40 -10.09
N PRO A 193 -10.84 -22.55 -10.31
CA PRO A 193 -10.75 -23.14 -11.63
C PRO A 193 -12.15 -23.63 -12.09
N GLU A 194 -12.34 -23.65 -13.39
CA GLU A 194 -13.54 -24.30 -13.96
C GLU A 194 -13.59 -25.78 -13.51
N PRO A 195 -14.78 -26.29 -13.16
CA PRO A 195 -14.94 -27.66 -12.68
C PRO A 195 -14.38 -28.71 -13.64
N VAL A 196 -14.52 -28.53 -14.95
CA VAL A 196 -14.00 -29.45 -15.98
C VAL A 196 -12.47 -29.49 -15.92
N ILE A 197 -11.79 -28.33 -15.82
CA ILE A 197 -10.35 -28.24 -15.74
C ILE A 197 -9.85 -28.88 -14.43
N LEU A 198 -10.52 -28.59 -13.31
CA LEU A 198 -10.19 -29.18 -12.01
C LEU A 198 -10.27 -30.72 -12.05
N ASN A 199 -11.36 -31.28 -12.59
CA ASN A 199 -11.54 -32.73 -12.71
C ASN A 199 -10.47 -33.35 -13.61
N ASN A 200 -10.12 -32.72 -14.73
CA ASN A 200 -9.04 -33.19 -15.59
C ASN A 200 -7.68 -33.22 -14.86
N CYS A 201 -7.39 -32.19 -14.06
CA CYS A 201 -6.18 -32.17 -13.23
C CYS A 201 -6.19 -33.30 -12.18
N ILE A 202 -7.32 -33.53 -11.52
CA ILE A 202 -7.48 -34.61 -10.53
C ILE A 202 -7.25 -35.96 -11.22
N ASP A 203 -7.82 -36.17 -12.38
CA ASP A 203 -7.66 -37.41 -13.15
C ASP A 203 -6.19 -37.67 -13.54
N ILE A 204 -5.47 -36.64 -14.00
CA ILE A 204 -4.05 -36.74 -14.35
C ILE A 204 -3.23 -37.14 -13.11
N ILE A 205 -3.45 -36.44 -11.98
CA ILE A 205 -2.73 -36.71 -10.73
C ILE A 205 -3.00 -38.12 -10.22
N SER A 206 -4.28 -38.54 -10.20
CA SER A 206 -4.67 -39.88 -9.67
C SER A 206 -4.17 -41.02 -10.52
N LYS A 207 -3.94 -40.84 -11.81
CA LYS A 207 -3.36 -41.84 -12.73
C LYS A 207 -1.83 -41.82 -12.73
N SER A 208 -1.22 -40.80 -12.13
CA SER A 208 0.25 -40.67 -12.08
C SER A 208 0.87 -41.65 -11.10
N LYS A 209 1.91 -42.37 -11.53
CA LYS A 209 2.66 -43.25 -10.66
C LYS A 209 3.71 -42.55 -9.83
N ARG A 210 4.25 -41.42 -10.31
CA ARG A 210 5.34 -40.69 -9.68
C ARG A 210 5.12 -39.16 -9.90
N PRO A 211 4.07 -38.57 -9.30
CA PRO A 211 3.82 -37.16 -9.48
C PRO A 211 4.89 -36.29 -8.79
N ILE A 212 5.23 -35.17 -9.41
CA ILE A 212 6.04 -34.09 -8.83
C ILE A 212 5.18 -32.84 -8.76
N ILE A 213 5.16 -32.19 -7.60
CA ILE A 213 4.44 -30.95 -7.38
C ILE A 213 5.46 -29.83 -7.21
N ILE A 214 5.37 -28.80 -8.05
CA ILE A 214 6.15 -27.58 -7.93
C ILE A 214 5.24 -26.49 -7.35
N ALA A 215 5.49 -26.11 -6.10
CA ALA A 215 4.72 -25.10 -5.38
C ALA A 215 5.39 -23.72 -5.51
N GLY A 216 4.70 -22.78 -6.11
CA GLY A 216 5.18 -21.39 -6.25
C GLY A 216 4.52 -20.43 -5.23
N HIS A 217 4.83 -19.14 -5.33
CA HIS A 217 4.31 -18.07 -4.45
C HIS A 217 2.78 -18.02 -4.37
N GLY A 218 2.08 -18.40 -5.43
CA GLY A 218 0.61 -18.42 -5.45
C GLY A 218 0.01 -19.24 -4.33
N ILE A 219 0.65 -20.36 -3.95
CA ILE A 219 0.19 -21.20 -2.84
C ILE A 219 0.37 -20.47 -1.50
N TRP A 220 1.47 -19.74 -1.35
CA TRP A 220 1.70 -18.96 -0.12
C TRP A 220 0.66 -17.86 0.08
N TRP A 221 0.29 -17.16 -0.98
CA TRP A 221 -0.64 -16.03 -0.91
C TRP A 221 -2.12 -16.43 -0.97
N SER A 222 -2.47 -17.62 -1.47
CA SER A 222 -3.83 -18.15 -1.47
C SER A 222 -4.17 -18.81 -0.13
N LYS A 223 -4.62 -18.03 0.81
CA LYS A 223 -5.10 -18.52 2.12
C LYS A 223 -6.41 -19.29 1.98
#